data_f25e05dcebc3d96d84b45ff4816c7ac6
#
_entry.id   f25e05dcebc3d96d84b45ff4816c7ac6
#
_cell.length_a   1.000
_cell.length_b   1.000
_cell.length_c   1.000
_cell.angle_alpha   90.00
_cell.angle_beta   90.00
_cell.angle_gamma   90.00
#
_symmetry.space_group_name_H-M   'P 1'
#
loop_
_entity.id
_entity.type
_entity.pdbx_description
1 polymer ?
#
loop_
_entity_poly.entity_id
_entity_poly.type
_entity_poly.pdbx_seq_one_letter_code
_entity_poly.pdbx_strand_id
1 'polypeptide(L)'
;MEFKMTVKNGDFIRIEYTEMVDGQVIAATDKDVATEKGIFSEEAQYGPHLIVVGAGQLVKGYEEDLIGKEIGYSGKVEVAPEDAFGLRDPKKAEIIPINRFKEKKPVPGMRVGVENKVGTVTRVIGRKVNVDFNHPLAGRTIVYDYKIVENIDDQLEKLKALIKTFAHMELEAEIKDDVAIINVLWELSYYKEWLMIRRGLADMIIQHLGLKEVDYVEKHTGEKTRAELISPPGKEPLAEEAKPEEQNDGEAAPA
;
A
#
# COMPACT_ATOMS: atom_id res chain seq x y z
N MET A 1 29.78 -25.40 6.53
CA MET A 1 28.56 -24.92 7.21
C MET A 1 28.16 -23.63 6.52
N GLU A 2 27.10 -23.66 5.74
CA GLU A 2 26.52 -22.42 5.25
C GLU A 2 25.91 -21.70 6.46
N PHE A 3 26.41 -20.51 6.77
CA PHE A 3 25.78 -19.63 7.76
C PHE A 3 24.48 -19.12 7.11
N LYS A 4 23.37 -19.73 7.46
CA LYS A 4 22.07 -19.23 7.03
C LYS A 4 21.82 -17.90 7.75
N MET A 5 21.55 -16.87 6.97
CA MET A 5 21.24 -15.54 7.49
C MET A 5 19.88 -15.59 8.19
N THR A 6 19.84 -15.05 9.43
CA THR A 6 18.61 -14.96 10.22
C THR A 6 18.12 -13.51 10.28
N VAL A 7 16.83 -13.33 10.21
CA VAL A 7 16.15 -12.02 10.27
C VAL A 7 16.37 -11.34 11.61
N LYS A 8 16.70 -10.07 11.56
CA LYS A 8 16.92 -9.19 12.72
C LYS A 8 16.14 -7.89 12.57
N ASN A 9 15.96 -7.20 13.67
CA ASN A 9 15.41 -5.84 13.67
C ASN A 9 16.27 -4.90 12.81
N GLY A 10 15.64 -4.14 11.92
CA GLY A 10 16.30 -3.26 10.95
C GLY A 10 16.62 -3.93 9.60
N ASP A 11 16.42 -5.23 9.46
CA ASP A 11 16.62 -5.92 8.18
C ASP A 11 15.53 -5.53 7.17
N PHE A 12 15.94 -5.49 5.90
CA PHE A 12 15.06 -5.28 4.76
C PHE A 12 14.80 -6.63 4.11
N ILE A 13 13.63 -7.19 4.30
CA ILE A 13 13.26 -8.49 3.77
C ILE A 13 12.11 -8.38 2.78
N ARG A 14 12.05 -9.34 1.86
CA ARG A 14 10.85 -9.56 1.05
C ARG A 14 10.11 -10.79 1.54
N ILE A 15 8.82 -10.64 1.75
CA ILE A 15 7.94 -11.72 2.20
C ILE A 15 6.79 -11.94 1.22
N GLU A 16 6.41 -13.19 1.06
CA GLU A 16 5.12 -13.58 0.50
C GLU A 16 4.24 -14.06 1.65
N TYR A 17 2.96 -13.71 1.63
CA TYR A 17 2.04 -14.16 2.67
C TYR A 17 0.60 -14.27 2.17
N THR A 18 -0.16 -15.07 2.90
CA THR A 18 -1.62 -15.13 2.85
C THR A 18 -2.16 -14.84 4.24
N GLU A 19 -3.00 -13.84 4.36
CA GLU A 19 -3.64 -13.44 5.61
C GLU A 19 -5.05 -14.04 5.70
N MET A 20 -5.34 -14.68 6.82
CA MET A 20 -6.61 -15.37 7.07
C MET A 20 -7.24 -14.93 8.37
N VAL A 21 -8.56 -14.81 8.37
CA VAL A 21 -9.40 -14.56 9.55
C VAL A 21 -10.58 -15.52 9.53
N ASP A 22 -10.83 -16.23 10.63
CA ASP A 22 -11.89 -17.23 10.74
C ASP A 22 -11.85 -18.27 9.59
N GLY A 23 -10.66 -18.62 9.12
CA GLY A 23 -10.43 -19.57 8.01
C GLY A 23 -10.69 -19.01 6.61
N GLN A 24 -11.04 -17.73 6.48
CA GLN A 24 -11.21 -17.06 5.20
C GLN A 24 -9.97 -16.23 4.86
N VAL A 25 -9.48 -16.33 3.63
CA VAL A 25 -8.41 -15.48 3.12
C VAL A 25 -8.94 -14.06 2.90
N ILE A 26 -8.27 -13.08 3.49
CA ILE A 26 -8.64 -11.66 3.40
C ILE A 26 -7.60 -10.82 2.66
N ALA A 27 -6.35 -11.29 2.60
CA ALA A 27 -5.28 -10.70 1.79
C ALA A 27 -4.29 -11.78 1.33
N ALA A 28 -3.67 -11.58 0.19
CA ALA A 28 -2.59 -12.43 -0.32
C ALA A 28 -1.66 -11.60 -1.21
N THR A 29 -0.36 -11.88 -1.12
CA THR A 29 0.65 -11.33 -2.03
C THR A 29 0.70 -12.10 -3.35
N ASP A 30 0.20 -13.32 -3.38
CA ASP A 30 0.09 -14.13 -4.59
C ASP A 30 -1.19 -13.78 -5.35
N LYS A 31 -1.03 -13.39 -6.63
CA LYS A 31 -2.13 -12.98 -7.51
C LYS A 31 -3.09 -14.13 -7.80
N ASP A 32 -2.57 -15.34 -7.97
CA ASP A 32 -3.39 -16.50 -8.31
C ASP A 32 -4.24 -16.91 -7.10
N VAL A 33 -3.65 -16.89 -5.90
CA VAL A 33 -4.38 -17.09 -4.64
C VAL A 33 -5.45 -16.02 -4.46
N ALA A 34 -5.13 -14.75 -4.68
CA ALA A 34 -6.09 -13.66 -4.57
C ALA A 34 -7.28 -13.83 -5.54
N THR A 35 -7.01 -14.27 -6.77
CA THR A 35 -8.02 -14.53 -7.79
C THR A 35 -8.90 -15.72 -7.41
N GLU A 36 -8.29 -16.85 -6.99
CA GLU A 36 -9.01 -18.05 -6.56
C GLU A 36 -9.95 -17.78 -5.37
N LYS A 37 -9.50 -16.95 -4.43
CA LYS A 37 -10.27 -16.60 -3.23
C LYS A 37 -11.24 -15.44 -3.44
N GLY A 38 -11.30 -14.85 -4.65
CA GLY A 38 -12.23 -13.78 -4.99
C GLY A 38 -11.91 -12.44 -4.31
N ILE A 39 -10.65 -12.22 -3.91
CA ILE A 39 -10.17 -10.99 -3.28
C ILE A 39 -9.22 -10.21 -4.21
N PHE A 40 -9.12 -10.59 -5.48
CA PHE A 40 -8.30 -9.89 -6.47
C PHE A 40 -8.73 -8.43 -6.65
N SER A 41 -7.78 -7.52 -6.68
CA SER A 41 -7.96 -6.10 -7.00
C SER A 41 -6.88 -5.65 -7.97
N GLU A 42 -7.25 -4.89 -9.00
CA GLU A 42 -6.30 -4.28 -9.95
C GLU A 42 -5.42 -3.21 -9.29
N GLU A 43 -5.88 -2.62 -8.18
CA GLU A 43 -5.16 -1.61 -7.43
C GLU A 43 -4.15 -2.21 -6.44
N ALA A 44 -4.22 -3.52 -6.17
CA ALA A 44 -3.34 -4.19 -5.25
C ALA A 44 -1.99 -4.54 -5.90
N GLN A 45 -0.92 -4.38 -5.14
CA GLN A 45 0.39 -4.87 -5.55
C GLN A 45 0.51 -6.35 -5.20
N TYR A 46 0.91 -7.15 -6.19
CA TYR A 46 1.19 -8.57 -6.02
C TYR A 46 2.69 -8.85 -6.14
N GLY A 47 3.12 -9.98 -5.62
CA GLY A 47 4.52 -10.37 -5.50
C GLY A 47 5.08 -10.13 -4.10
N PRO A 48 6.35 -10.47 -3.86
CA PRO A 48 6.97 -10.33 -2.56
C PRO A 48 6.98 -8.88 -2.06
N HIS A 49 6.39 -8.64 -0.88
CA HIS A 49 6.31 -7.33 -0.26
C HIS A 49 7.58 -7.01 0.53
N LEU A 50 8.09 -5.79 0.37
CA LEU A 50 9.19 -5.27 1.16
C LEU A 50 8.72 -4.96 2.58
N ILE A 51 9.43 -5.48 3.56
CA ILE A 51 9.25 -5.19 4.99
C ILE A 51 10.57 -4.74 5.56
N VAL A 52 10.53 -3.63 6.29
CA VAL A 52 11.61 -3.20 7.17
C VAL A 52 11.26 -3.68 8.58
N VAL A 53 11.96 -4.69 9.06
CA VAL A 53 11.66 -5.36 10.33
C VAL A 53 11.83 -4.37 11.49
N GLY A 54 10.81 -4.23 12.32
CA GLY A 54 10.79 -3.26 13.43
C GLY A 54 10.29 -1.87 13.06
N ALA A 55 9.88 -1.64 11.81
CA ALA A 55 9.29 -0.37 11.39
C ALA A 55 7.78 -0.27 11.69
N GLY A 56 7.16 -1.31 12.26
CA GLY A 56 5.74 -1.33 12.57
C GLY A 56 4.84 -1.40 11.33
N GLN A 57 5.35 -1.95 10.24
CA GLN A 57 4.59 -2.16 8.99
C GLN A 57 3.65 -3.37 9.09
N LEU A 58 3.99 -4.32 9.97
CA LEU A 58 3.19 -5.51 10.26
C LEU A 58 2.56 -5.39 11.65
N VAL A 59 1.58 -6.23 11.93
CA VAL A 59 1.07 -6.37 13.29
C VAL A 59 2.15 -6.97 14.19
N LYS A 60 2.18 -6.54 15.44
CA LYS A 60 3.27 -6.83 16.39
C LYS A 60 3.61 -8.32 16.47
N GLY A 61 2.62 -9.19 16.67
CA GLY A 61 2.86 -10.62 16.80
C GLY A 61 3.42 -11.28 15.54
N TYR A 62 3.12 -10.76 14.35
CA TYR A 62 3.71 -11.26 13.11
C TYR A 62 5.16 -10.77 12.96
N GLU A 63 5.43 -9.49 13.28
CA GLU A 63 6.77 -8.93 13.22
C GLU A 63 7.73 -9.62 14.20
N GLU A 64 7.27 -9.93 15.41
CA GLU A 64 8.03 -10.68 16.42
C GLU A 64 8.32 -12.12 15.97
N ASP A 65 7.39 -12.79 15.28
CA ASP A 65 7.61 -14.15 14.77
C ASP A 65 8.67 -14.20 13.64
N LEU A 66 8.80 -13.15 12.82
CA LEU A 66 9.82 -13.07 11.78
C LEU A 66 11.25 -13.07 12.33
N ILE A 67 11.46 -12.46 13.51
CA ILE A 67 12.80 -12.30 14.10
C ILE A 67 13.38 -13.66 14.44
N GLY A 68 14.64 -13.90 14.01
CA GLY A 68 15.36 -15.16 14.22
C GLY A 68 15.05 -16.26 13.22
N LYS A 69 14.06 -16.09 12.34
CA LYS A 69 13.82 -17.03 11.23
C LYS A 69 14.92 -16.92 10.18
N GLU A 70 15.18 -18.01 9.47
CA GLU A 70 16.15 -18.04 8.38
C GLU A 70 15.55 -17.47 7.09
N ILE A 71 16.37 -16.89 6.24
CA ILE A 71 15.96 -16.54 4.87
C ILE A 71 15.61 -17.83 4.12
N GLY A 72 14.47 -17.82 3.41
CA GLY A 72 13.88 -19.00 2.77
C GLY A 72 12.92 -19.78 3.68
N TYR A 73 12.76 -19.39 4.94
CA TYR A 73 11.79 -20.01 5.85
C TYR A 73 10.37 -19.84 5.31
N SER A 74 9.58 -20.91 5.44
CA SER A 74 8.13 -20.87 5.23
C SER A 74 7.44 -21.42 6.47
N GLY A 75 6.40 -20.76 6.92
CA GLY A 75 5.69 -21.15 8.12
C GLY A 75 4.37 -20.42 8.29
N LYS A 76 3.76 -20.68 9.43
CA LYS A 76 2.47 -20.13 9.78
C LYS A 76 2.52 -19.59 11.20
N VAL A 77 1.95 -18.40 11.39
CA VAL A 77 1.81 -17.78 12.70
C VAL A 77 0.36 -17.39 12.95
N GLU A 78 -0.11 -17.65 14.17
CA GLU A 78 -1.40 -17.21 14.66
C GLU A 78 -1.18 -16.04 15.62
N VAL A 79 -1.67 -14.86 15.25
CA VAL A 79 -1.53 -13.64 16.03
C VAL A 79 -2.82 -13.37 16.79
N ALA A 80 -2.71 -13.36 18.11
CA ALA A 80 -3.82 -13.04 18.99
C ALA A 80 -4.29 -11.58 18.80
N PRO A 81 -5.56 -11.26 19.10
CA PRO A 81 -6.08 -9.91 18.91
C PRO A 81 -5.24 -8.82 19.57
N GLU A 82 -4.68 -9.07 20.74
CA GLU A 82 -3.88 -8.10 21.51
C GLU A 82 -2.59 -7.69 20.78
N ASP A 83 -1.98 -8.61 20.05
CA ASP A 83 -0.75 -8.40 19.28
C ASP A 83 -1.03 -8.14 17.79
N ALA A 84 -2.31 -8.02 17.41
CA ALA A 84 -2.78 -7.65 16.08
C ALA A 84 -3.51 -6.29 16.09
N PHE A 85 -4.83 -6.30 15.92
CA PHE A 85 -5.64 -5.07 15.83
C PHE A 85 -6.33 -4.70 17.16
N GLY A 86 -5.90 -5.31 18.26
CA GLY A 86 -6.43 -5.09 19.61
C GLY A 86 -7.75 -5.80 19.87
N LEU A 87 -8.12 -5.81 21.14
CA LEU A 87 -9.43 -6.32 21.58
C LEU A 87 -10.54 -5.37 21.11
N ARG A 88 -11.73 -5.92 20.91
CA ARG A 88 -12.91 -5.12 20.61
C ARG A 88 -13.38 -4.38 21.87
N ASP A 89 -13.40 -3.05 21.81
CA ASP A 89 -13.86 -2.18 22.90
C ASP A 89 -15.36 -1.87 22.72
N PRO A 90 -16.24 -2.33 23.64
CA PRO A 90 -17.67 -2.02 23.57
C PRO A 90 -17.97 -0.51 23.65
N LYS A 91 -17.08 0.29 24.25
CA LYS A 91 -17.23 1.74 24.35
C LYS A 91 -17.08 2.46 23.00
N LYS A 92 -16.47 1.81 22.02
CA LYS A 92 -16.36 2.30 20.65
C LYS A 92 -17.61 2.00 19.80
N ALA A 93 -18.62 1.35 20.36
CA ALA A 93 -19.92 1.16 19.72
C ALA A 93 -20.89 2.26 20.19
N GLU A 94 -21.34 3.10 19.27
CA GLU A 94 -22.16 4.27 19.56
C GLU A 94 -23.51 4.17 18.84
N ILE A 95 -24.56 4.76 19.49
CA ILE A 95 -25.88 4.88 18.87
C ILE A 95 -26.02 6.30 18.32
N ILE A 96 -26.15 6.40 17.00
CA ILE A 96 -26.19 7.67 16.28
C ILE A 96 -27.58 7.87 15.66
N PRO A 97 -28.19 9.06 15.82
CA PRO A 97 -29.45 9.36 15.16
C PRO A 97 -29.30 9.33 13.63
N ILE A 98 -30.30 8.74 12.92
CA ILE A 98 -30.26 8.56 11.46
C ILE A 98 -30.11 9.88 10.67
N ASN A 99 -30.54 11.00 11.21
CA ASN A 99 -30.42 12.32 10.61
C ASN A 99 -28.98 12.88 10.57
N ARG A 100 -28.03 12.24 11.24
CA ARG A 100 -26.60 12.57 11.14
C ARG A 100 -25.94 12.02 9.86
N PHE A 101 -26.58 11.08 9.18
CA PHE A 101 -26.11 10.50 7.93
C PHE A 101 -26.67 11.30 6.75
N LYS A 102 -25.87 12.25 6.21
CA LYS A 102 -26.34 13.23 5.22
C LYS A 102 -26.42 12.69 3.79
N GLU A 103 -25.56 11.73 3.44
CA GLU A 103 -25.35 11.35 2.03
C GLU A 103 -26.06 10.06 1.62
N LYS A 104 -26.13 9.08 2.50
CA LYS A 104 -26.74 7.77 2.21
C LYS A 104 -27.51 7.23 3.41
N LYS A 105 -28.62 6.56 3.15
CA LYS A 105 -29.36 5.83 4.18
C LYS A 105 -28.48 4.71 4.73
N PRO A 106 -28.15 4.69 6.04
CA PRO A 106 -27.27 3.69 6.61
C PRO A 106 -27.94 2.30 6.60
N VAL A 107 -27.16 1.29 6.21
CA VAL A 107 -27.57 -0.12 6.23
C VAL A 107 -26.51 -0.95 6.98
N PRO A 108 -26.88 -2.06 7.63
CA PRO A 108 -25.92 -2.95 8.29
C PRO A 108 -24.78 -3.36 7.34
N GLY A 109 -23.53 -3.36 7.82
CA GLY A 109 -22.32 -3.62 7.05
C GLY A 109 -21.72 -2.41 6.34
N MET A 110 -22.46 -1.30 6.22
CA MET A 110 -21.98 -0.09 5.54
C MET A 110 -20.92 0.62 6.39
N ARG A 111 -19.80 1.02 5.75
CA ARG A 111 -18.81 1.93 6.35
C ARG A 111 -19.31 3.37 6.26
N VAL A 112 -19.24 4.08 7.36
CA VAL A 112 -19.75 5.45 7.50
C VAL A 112 -18.74 6.34 8.22
N GLY A 113 -18.64 7.58 7.74
CA GLY A 113 -17.88 8.64 8.42
C GLY A 113 -18.84 9.48 9.26
N VAL A 114 -18.56 9.60 10.55
CA VAL A 114 -19.33 10.46 11.47
C VAL A 114 -18.35 11.21 12.37
N GLU A 115 -18.43 12.55 12.39
CA GLU A 115 -17.62 13.41 13.28
C GLU A 115 -16.11 13.07 13.26
N ASN A 116 -15.51 12.93 12.06
CA ASN A 116 -14.11 12.56 11.85
C ASN A 116 -13.71 11.14 12.29
N LYS A 117 -14.67 10.30 12.66
CA LYS A 117 -14.45 8.86 12.92
C LYS A 117 -15.05 8.03 11.78
N VAL A 118 -14.39 6.96 11.39
CA VAL A 118 -14.92 5.98 10.44
C VAL A 118 -15.31 4.73 11.20
N GLY A 119 -16.56 4.28 11.01
CA GLY A 119 -17.09 3.09 11.66
C GLY A 119 -17.93 2.24 10.71
N THR A 120 -18.37 1.08 11.21
CA THR A 120 -19.25 0.16 10.49
C THR A 120 -20.63 0.15 11.14
N VAL A 121 -21.67 0.33 10.34
CA VAL A 121 -23.06 0.18 10.81
C VAL A 121 -23.31 -1.28 11.16
N THR A 122 -23.62 -1.56 12.44
CA THR A 122 -23.92 -2.92 12.88
C THR A 122 -25.43 -3.19 12.87
N ARG A 123 -26.24 -2.18 13.16
CA ARG A 123 -27.70 -2.33 13.23
C ARG A 123 -28.43 -1.00 13.04
N VAL A 124 -29.60 -1.06 12.39
CA VAL A 124 -30.52 0.09 12.25
C VAL A 124 -31.85 -0.28 12.88
N ILE A 125 -32.31 0.53 13.85
CA ILE A 125 -33.58 0.32 14.54
C ILE A 125 -34.35 1.65 14.55
N GLY A 126 -35.37 1.77 13.71
CA GLY A 126 -36.14 2.99 13.57
C GLY A 126 -35.27 4.18 13.20
N ARG A 127 -35.15 5.16 14.09
CA ARG A 127 -34.31 6.36 13.92
C ARG A 127 -32.92 6.25 14.56
N LYS A 128 -32.54 5.09 15.10
CA LYS A 128 -31.27 4.84 15.77
C LYS A 128 -30.40 3.92 14.92
N VAL A 129 -29.14 4.29 14.73
CA VAL A 129 -28.13 3.53 13.99
C VAL A 129 -27.02 3.17 14.96
N ASN A 130 -26.76 1.89 15.14
CA ASN A 130 -25.62 1.42 15.92
C ASN A 130 -24.40 1.38 14.99
N VAL A 131 -23.37 2.16 15.33
CA VAL A 131 -22.10 2.23 14.59
C VAL A 131 -20.98 1.75 15.49
N ASP A 132 -20.18 0.83 15.00
CA ASP A 132 -18.99 0.34 15.66
C ASP A 132 -17.75 1.01 15.05
N PHE A 133 -17.01 1.73 15.87
CA PHE A 133 -15.79 2.43 15.53
C PHE A 133 -14.51 1.64 15.84
N ASN A 134 -14.63 0.38 16.26
CA ASN A 134 -13.49 -0.51 16.37
C ASN A 134 -12.87 -0.76 14.98
N HIS A 135 -11.59 -1.16 14.98
CA HIS A 135 -11.00 -1.70 13.76
C HIS A 135 -11.83 -2.91 13.28
N PRO A 136 -12.06 -3.09 11.97
CA PRO A 136 -12.88 -4.22 11.47
C PRO A 136 -12.41 -5.60 11.96
N LEU A 137 -11.10 -5.76 12.15
CA LEU A 137 -10.47 -6.99 12.62
C LEU A 137 -10.22 -7.03 14.15
N ALA A 138 -10.65 -6.01 14.91
CA ALA A 138 -10.50 -6.01 16.36
C ALA A 138 -11.22 -7.20 17.00
N GLY A 139 -10.54 -7.87 17.93
CA GLY A 139 -11.04 -9.08 18.61
C GLY A 139 -10.96 -10.35 17.76
N ARG A 140 -10.29 -10.30 16.59
CA ARG A 140 -10.08 -11.48 15.73
C ARG A 140 -8.64 -11.96 15.83
N THR A 141 -8.46 -13.27 15.85
CA THR A 141 -7.15 -13.89 15.62
C THR A 141 -6.84 -13.86 14.13
N ILE A 142 -5.65 -13.38 13.79
CA ILE A 142 -5.17 -13.31 12.41
C ILE A 142 -4.17 -14.45 12.21
N VAL A 143 -4.28 -15.13 11.09
CA VAL A 143 -3.37 -16.19 10.73
C VAL A 143 -2.61 -15.79 9.47
N TYR A 144 -1.29 -15.75 9.54
CA TYR A 144 -0.41 -15.54 8.41
C TYR A 144 0.25 -16.86 8.02
N ASP A 145 0.05 -17.28 6.78
CA ASP A 145 0.85 -18.31 6.11
C ASP A 145 1.84 -17.56 5.23
N TYR A 146 3.16 -17.69 5.48
CA TYR A 146 4.15 -16.79 4.91
C TYR A 146 5.45 -17.47 4.53
N LYS A 147 6.20 -16.81 3.65
CA LYS A 147 7.54 -17.19 3.25
C LYS A 147 8.45 -15.96 3.24
N ILE A 148 9.63 -16.09 3.84
CA ILE A 148 10.69 -15.09 3.74
C ILE A 148 11.49 -15.40 2.48
N VAL A 149 11.38 -14.53 1.47
CA VAL A 149 11.95 -14.79 0.14
C VAL A 149 13.43 -14.47 0.10
N GLU A 150 13.77 -13.24 0.54
CA GLU A 150 15.13 -12.71 0.49
C GLU A 150 15.37 -11.63 1.54
N ASN A 151 16.65 -11.38 1.82
CA ASN A 151 17.11 -10.20 2.54
C ASN A 151 17.82 -9.26 1.56
N ILE A 152 17.60 -7.98 1.68
CA ILE A 152 18.26 -6.96 0.88
C ILE A 152 19.38 -6.36 1.73
N ASP A 153 20.64 -6.58 1.35
CA ASP A 153 21.79 -6.10 2.11
C ASP A 153 22.37 -4.79 1.54
N ASP A 154 22.38 -4.66 0.21
CA ASP A 154 22.94 -3.50 -0.47
C ASP A 154 22.14 -2.22 -0.16
N GLN A 155 22.85 -1.15 0.22
CA GLN A 155 22.23 0.08 0.68
C GLN A 155 21.48 0.82 -0.44
N LEU A 156 22.00 0.77 -1.67
CA LEU A 156 21.34 1.38 -2.82
C LEU A 156 20.09 0.58 -3.22
N GLU A 157 20.14 -0.74 -3.10
CA GLU A 157 18.98 -1.59 -3.35
C GLU A 157 17.90 -1.39 -2.30
N LYS A 158 18.26 -1.22 -1.01
CA LYS A 158 17.34 -0.82 0.05
C LYS A 158 16.64 0.50 -0.28
N LEU A 159 17.42 1.52 -0.70
CA LEU A 159 16.89 2.82 -1.11
C LEU A 159 15.88 2.68 -2.26
N LYS A 160 16.24 1.97 -3.33
CA LYS A 160 15.35 1.73 -4.47
C LYS A 160 14.09 0.96 -4.07
N ALA A 161 14.23 -0.03 -3.18
CA ALA A 161 13.11 -0.81 -2.69
C ALA A 161 12.12 0.05 -1.88
N LEU A 162 12.62 0.96 -1.02
CA LEU A 162 11.78 1.94 -0.31
C LEU A 162 11.05 2.86 -1.29
N ILE A 163 11.78 3.43 -2.27
CA ILE A 163 11.19 4.31 -3.28
C ILE A 163 10.04 3.57 -3.99
N LYS A 164 10.30 2.38 -4.51
CA LYS A 164 9.30 1.57 -5.23
C LYS A 164 8.08 1.24 -4.36
N THR A 165 8.29 0.91 -3.08
CA THR A 165 7.21 0.54 -2.15
C THR A 165 6.34 1.74 -1.78
N PHE A 166 6.93 2.89 -1.49
CA PHE A 166 6.19 4.05 -0.98
C PHE A 166 5.72 5.00 -2.08
N ALA A 167 6.51 5.17 -3.14
CA ALA A 167 6.14 6.03 -4.26
C ALA A 167 5.37 5.29 -5.38
N HIS A 168 5.30 3.96 -5.32
CA HIS A 168 4.70 3.08 -6.34
C HIS A 168 5.29 3.29 -7.74
N MET A 169 6.54 3.75 -7.81
CA MET A 169 7.26 4.01 -9.05
C MET A 169 8.76 3.75 -8.88
N GLU A 170 9.46 3.57 -9.98
CA GLU A 170 10.90 3.46 -10.00
C GLU A 170 11.49 4.82 -10.33
N LEU A 171 12.29 5.36 -9.41
CA LEU A 171 13.04 6.60 -9.61
C LEU A 171 14.52 6.29 -9.59
N GLU A 172 15.28 7.03 -10.40
CA GLU A 172 16.74 6.98 -10.34
C GLU A 172 17.21 7.55 -9.00
N ALA A 173 18.06 6.80 -8.32
CA ALA A 173 18.61 7.21 -7.03
C ALA A 173 20.06 6.78 -6.89
N GLU A 174 20.83 7.56 -6.15
CA GLU A 174 22.20 7.26 -5.77
C GLU A 174 22.44 7.68 -4.31
N ILE A 175 23.50 7.15 -3.72
CA ILE A 175 23.93 7.52 -2.37
C ILE A 175 25.34 8.08 -2.47
N LYS A 176 25.55 9.32 -1.97
CA LYS A 176 26.86 9.99 -1.92
C LYS A 176 27.03 10.66 -0.56
N ASP A 177 28.15 10.44 0.10
CA ASP A 177 28.52 11.11 1.35
C ASP A 177 27.42 11.07 2.43
N ASP A 178 26.75 9.92 2.60
CA ASP A 178 25.60 9.69 3.48
C ASP A 178 24.34 10.49 3.09
N VAL A 179 24.21 10.95 1.84
CA VAL A 179 23.04 11.62 1.29
C VAL A 179 22.40 10.73 0.23
N ALA A 180 21.10 10.51 0.34
CA ALA A 180 20.32 9.90 -0.72
C ALA A 180 19.90 10.97 -1.72
N ILE A 181 20.31 10.84 -2.98
CA ILE A 181 19.93 11.74 -4.07
C ILE A 181 18.91 11.00 -4.94
N ILE A 182 17.68 11.50 -4.99
CA ILE A 182 16.57 10.89 -5.73
C ILE A 182 16.17 11.84 -6.86
N ASN A 183 16.34 11.38 -8.10
CA ASN A 183 15.94 12.13 -9.27
C ASN A 183 14.42 12.02 -9.46
N VAL A 184 13.74 13.14 -9.36
CA VAL A 184 12.29 13.25 -9.41
C VAL A 184 11.88 13.82 -10.75
N LEU A 185 10.88 13.22 -11.38
CA LEU A 185 10.28 13.80 -12.58
C LEU A 185 9.53 15.07 -12.19
N TRP A 186 9.70 16.15 -12.96
CA TRP A 186 9.09 17.45 -12.66
C TRP A 186 7.56 17.38 -12.59
N GLU A 187 6.94 16.45 -13.33
CA GLU A 187 5.50 16.19 -13.32
C GLU A 187 4.98 15.79 -11.94
N LEU A 188 5.81 15.10 -11.12
CA LEU A 188 5.42 14.68 -9.78
C LEU A 188 5.11 15.84 -8.84
N SER A 189 5.68 17.03 -9.11
CA SER A 189 5.40 18.22 -8.32
C SER A 189 3.93 18.67 -8.38
N TYR A 190 3.17 18.21 -9.38
CA TYR A 190 1.73 18.45 -9.50
C TYR A 190 0.86 17.36 -8.89
N TYR A 191 1.44 16.22 -8.47
CA TYR A 191 0.68 15.13 -7.87
C TYR A 191 0.61 15.28 -6.35
N LYS A 192 -0.60 15.44 -5.85
CA LYS A 192 -0.87 15.62 -4.42
C LYS A 192 -0.34 14.43 -3.61
N GLU A 193 -0.48 13.22 -4.14
CA GLU A 193 -0.03 11.98 -3.54
C GLU A 193 1.49 12.03 -3.28
N TRP A 194 2.28 12.44 -4.27
CA TRP A 194 3.73 12.63 -4.12
C TRP A 194 4.06 13.64 -3.01
N LEU A 195 3.38 14.79 -2.99
CA LEU A 195 3.62 15.80 -1.97
C LEU A 195 3.31 15.31 -0.55
N MET A 196 2.37 14.37 -0.41
CA MET A 196 2.02 13.78 0.88
C MET A 196 3.01 12.71 1.34
N ILE A 197 3.51 11.88 0.42
CA ILE A 197 4.37 10.73 0.78
C ILE A 197 5.85 11.09 0.87
N ARG A 198 6.35 12.07 0.09
CA ARG A 198 7.80 12.37 -0.01
C ARG A 198 8.47 12.64 1.34
N ARG A 199 7.75 13.26 2.29
CA ARG A 199 8.29 13.52 3.62
C ARG A 199 8.41 12.23 4.42
N GLY A 200 7.38 11.40 4.42
CA GLY A 200 7.42 10.10 5.10
C GLY A 200 8.46 9.16 4.50
N LEU A 201 8.62 9.19 3.17
CA LEU A 201 9.68 8.44 2.49
C LEU A 201 11.08 8.92 2.93
N ALA A 202 11.31 10.23 3.02
CA ALA A 202 12.59 10.77 3.52
C ALA A 202 12.86 10.34 4.97
N ASP A 203 11.86 10.45 5.83
CA ASP A 203 11.98 10.04 7.23
C ASP A 203 12.32 8.53 7.35
N MET A 204 11.69 7.67 6.54
CA MET A 204 11.99 6.23 6.45
C MET A 204 13.42 5.97 5.96
N ILE A 205 13.87 6.66 4.92
CA ILE A 205 15.22 6.53 4.38
C ILE A 205 16.26 6.92 5.43
N ILE A 206 16.12 8.07 6.05
CA ILE A 206 17.05 8.55 7.08
C ILE A 206 17.11 7.57 8.26
N GLN A 207 15.94 7.17 8.76
CA GLN A 207 15.85 6.32 9.95
C GLN A 207 16.41 4.92 9.71
N HIS A 208 16.09 4.29 8.58
CA HIS A 208 16.37 2.87 8.37
C HIS A 208 17.62 2.58 7.52
N LEU A 209 18.10 3.56 6.72
CA LEU A 209 19.38 3.44 6.04
C LEU A 209 20.53 4.13 6.78
N GLY A 210 20.23 4.90 7.85
CA GLY A 210 21.25 5.63 8.60
C GLY A 210 21.87 6.78 7.81
N LEU A 211 21.18 7.29 6.78
CA LEU A 211 21.62 8.43 6.00
C LEU A 211 21.32 9.74 6.73
N LYS A 212 22.07 10.79 6.39
CA LYS A 212 21.93 12.10 7.05
C LYS A 212 20.87 12.98 6.39
N GLU A 213 20.71 12.83 5.09
CA GLU A 213 19.91 13.73 4.27
C GLU A 213 19.29 12.99 3.07
N VAL A 214 18.17 13.52 2.56
CA VAL A 214 17.52 13.06 1.33
C VAL A 214 17.27 14.26 0.44
N ASP A 215 17.93 14.28 -0.72
CA ASP A 215 17.76 15.29 -1.75
C ASP A 215 16.79 14.79 -2.82
N TYR A 216 15.73 15.54 -3.05
CA TYR A 216 14.85 15.36 -4.20
C TYR A 216 15.26 16.33 -5.31
N VAL A 217 15.83 15.81 -6.39
CA VAL A 217 16.39 16.61 -7.49
C VAL A 217 15.46 16.56 -8.70
N GLU A 218 14.83 17.67 -9.01
CA GLU A 218 14.05 17.83 -10.24
C GLU A 218 14.98 18.24 -11.39
N LYS A 219 14.95 17.46 -12.47
CA LYS A 219 15.71 17.77 -13.70
C LYS A 219 14.76 18.29 -14.76
N HIS A 220 14.96 19.55 -15.17
CA HIS A 220 14.28 20.13 -16.31
C HIS A 220 15.19 20.04 -17.53
N THR A 221 14.88 19.12 -18.44
CA THR A 221 15.61 18.98 -19.71
C THR A 221 14.80 19.63 -20.84
N GLY A 222 15.49 20.14 -21.88
CA GLY A 222 14.80 20.68 -23.05
C GLY A 222 14.13 19.63 -23.94
N GLU A 223 14.36 18.36 -23.67
CA GLU A 223 13.64 17.26 -24.29
C GLU A 223 12.34 17.02 -23.54
N LYS A 224 11.23 16.82 -24.30
CA LYS A 224 9.95 16.47 -23.68
C LYS A 224 10.10 15.13 -22.96
N THR A 225 10.15 15.17 -21.65
CA THR A 225 10.14 13.96 -20.82
C THR A 225 8.82 13.25 -21.06
N ARG A 226 8.88 12.01 -21.50
CA ARG A 226 7.73 11.24 -21.95
C ARG A 226 6.80 10.96 -20.78
N ALA A 227 5.59 11.48 -20.84
CA ALA A 227 4.49 11.24 -19.88
C ALA A 227 4.09 9.75 -19.72
N GLU A 228 4.72 8.85 -20.48
CA GLU A 228 4.41 7.41 -20.52
C GLU A 228 4.88 6.62 -19.27
N LEU A 229 5.69 7.23 -18.38
CA LEU A 229 6.17 6.57 -17.16
C LEU A 229 5.28 6.82 -15.94
N ILE A 230 4.30 7.71 -16.05
CA ILE A 230 3.42 8.08 -14.93
C ILE A 230 1.98 7.70 -15.30
N SER A 231 1.70 6.42 -15.39
CA SER A 231 0.33 5.94 -15.24
C SER A 231 0.10 5.72 -13.75
N PRO A 232 -0.80 6.48 -13.10
CA PRO A 232 -1.23 6.14 -11.75
C PRO A 232 -1.80 4.72 -11.79
N PRO A 233 -1.59 3.90 -10.75
CA PRO A 233 -2.14 2.56 -10.71
C PRO A 233 -3.66 2.64 -10.97
N GLY A 234 -4.13 2.00 -12.06
CA GLY A 234 -5.56 1.89 -12.39
C GLY A 234 -6.13 2.87 -13.42
N LYS A 235 -5.32 3.65 -14.14
CA LYS A 235 -5.82 4.37 -15.33
C LYS A 235 -5.02 4.00 -16.56
N GLU A 236 -5.68 3.37 -17.53
CA GLU A 236 -5.17 3.28 -18.90
C GLU A 236 -4.91 4.68 -19.45
N PRO A 237 -3.82 4.88 -20.24
CA PRO A 237 -3.61 6.15 -20.91
C PRO A 237 -4.84 6.46 -21.76
N LEU A 238 -5.40 7.66 -21.57
CA LEU A 238 -6.47 8.15 -22.43
C LEU A 238 -5.97 8.06 -23.87
N ALA A 239 -6.64 7.21 -24.66
CA ALA A 239 -6.38 7.10 -26.08
C ALA A 239 -6.47 8.50 -26.70
N GLU A 240 -5.41 8.92 -27.38
CA GLU A 240 -5.35 10.15 -28.16
C GLU A 240 -6.52 10.11 -29.16
N GLU A 241 -7.50 10.98 -28.97
CA GLU A 241 -8.63 11.11 -29.89
C GLU A 241 -8.08 11.37 -31.29
N ALA A 242 -8.22 10.38 -32.16
CA ALA A 242 -7.91 10.51 -33.57
C ALA A 242 -8.74 11.68 -34.13
N LYS A 243 -8.07 12.71 -34.63
CA LYS A 243 -8.71 13.80 -35.36
C LYS A 243 -9.49 13.20 -36.54
N PRO A 244 -10.73 13.59 -36.74
CA PRO A 244 -11.49 13.13 -37.91
C PRO A 244 -10.77 13.62 -39.19
N GLU A 245 -10.47 12.68 -40.09
CA GLU A 245 -10.00 12.98 -41.43
C GLU A 245 -11.06 13.86 -42.13
N GLU A 246 -10.65 15.05 -42.58
CA GLU A 246 -11.42 15.88 -43.48
C GLU A 246 -11.65 15.10 -44.80
N GLN A 247 -12.85 14.63 -45.01
CA GLN A 247 -13.28 14.14 -46.30
C GLN A 247 -13.35 15.34 -47.28
N ASN A 248 -12.40 15.35 -48.20
CA ASN A 248 -12.37 16.29 -49.31
C ASN A 248 -13.38 15.82 -50.37
N ASP A 249 -14.61 16.32 -50.29
CA ASP A 249 -15.63 16.14 -51.34
C ASP A 249 -15.26 16.98 -52.57
N GLY A 250 -14.61 16.32 -53.51
CA GLY A 250 -14.36 16.87 -54.82
C GLY A 250 -15.66 17.10 -55.62
N GLU A 251 -16.02 18.35 -55.76
CA GLU A 251 -17.10 18.86 -56.60
C GLU A 251 -16.80 18.59 -58.06
N ALA A 252 -17.58 17.74 -58.70
CA ALA A 252 -17.60 17.59 -60.16
C ALA A 252 -18.80 18.38 -60.73
N ALA A 253 -18.51 19.43 -61.44
CA ALA A 253 -19.50 20.23 -62.18
C ALA A 253 -20.03 19.50 -63.42
N PRO A 254 -21.27 19.74 -63.83
CA PRO A 254 -21.90 19.10 -64.98
C PRO A 254 -21.62 19.84 -66.27
N ALA A 255 -21.58 19.06 -67.32
CA ALA A 255 -21.82 19.53 -68.72
C ALA A 255 -23.23 19.06 -69.16
#